data_b9ae9a208f443704c9d4b61e6842e3a1
#
_entry.id   b9ae9a208f443704c9d4b61e6842e3a1
#
_cell.length_a   1.000
_cell.length_b   1.000
_cell.length_c   1.000
_cell.angle_alpha   90.00
_cell.angle_beta   90.00
_cell.angle_gamma   90.00
#
_symmetry.space_group_name_H-M   'P 1'
#
loop_
_entity.id
_entity.type
_entity.pdbx_description
1 polymer ?
#
loop_
_entity_poly.entity_id
_entity_poly.type
_entity_poly.pdbx_seq_one_letter_code
_entity_poly.pdbx_strand_id
1 'polypeptide(L)'
;LYEMADAITKANDRGVRVAFAYSDEDKCNGDETKYYDPNHKEDFNYDLILSNNYICHFLVMDADLMKKLAFRPECDGAQDYDLVLRAVSEVLAEDGRSGEERILHIPRVLYHWRCHEASTAANPHSKKYAYEAGLRALQDHAAERGIPAKAEETRHVGFYRLQYTEVLQERPDVAAVGGRVLSGKNRGRIAGGRMTADGKVFYEGLPKDFGGYLHRAELSQDAEALDLRCIRIRSADRELFEKIVGVPYTEVVRGSEQQPVFDSSTLPAGADIRLLSLQLSEALRKRGRLLYLPEYPEKWERL
;
A
#
# COMPACT_ATOMS: atom_id res chain seq x y z
N LEU A 1 -15.40 3.28 21.30
CA LEU A 1 -15.98 4.60 20.97
C LEU A 1 -15.21 5.75 21.61
N TYR A 2 -14.95 5.73 22.94
CA TYR A 2 -14.24 6.82 23.62
C TYR A 2 -12.87 7.12 23.00
N GLU A 3 -12.02 6.11 22.80
CA GLU A 3 -10.69 6.26 22.21
C GLU A 3 -10.75 6.88 20.79
N MET A 4 -11.74 6.49 20.01
CA MET A 4 -11.97 7.04 18.68
C MET A 4 -12.35 8.52 18.73
N ALA A 5 -13.30 8.86 19.60
CA ALA A 5 -13.74 10.24 19.78
C ALA A 5 -12.62 11.15 20.33
N ASP A 6 -11.85 10.66 21.30
CA ASP A 6 -10.70 11.38 21.88
C ASP A 6 -9.62 11.66 20.82
N ALA A 7 -9.28 10.64 20.00
CA ALA A 7 -8.30 10.79 18.93
C ALA A 7 -8.75 11.81 17.87
N ILE A 8 -10.03 11.76 17.45
CA ILE A 8 -10.60 12.71 16.49
C ILE A 8 -10.60 14.14 17.09
N THR A 9 -11.01 14.28 18.35
CA THR A 9 -11.01 15.59 19.04
C THR A 9 -9.60 16.18 19.09
N LYS A 10 -8.61 15.39 19.50
CA LYS A 10 -7.21 15.82 19.56
C LYS A 10 -6.65 16.20 18.18
N ALA A 11 -7.07 15.54 17.12
CA ALA A 11 -6.67 15.90 15.76
C ALA A 11 -7.30 17.24 15.33
N ASN A 12 -8.61 17.41 15.60
CA ASN A 12 -9.31 18.66 15.32
C ASN A 12 -8.73 19.86 16.10
N ASP A 13 -8.35 19.66 17.36
CA ASP A 13 -7.71 20.70 18.20
C ASP A 13 -6.35 21.15 17.62
N ARG A 14 -5.68 20.29 16.84
CA ARG A 14 -4.46 20.61 16.09
C ARG A 14 -4.72 21.20 14.71
N GLY A 15 -5.99 21.45 14.36
CA GLY A 15 -6.39 22.01 13.07
C GLY A 15 -6.56 20.97 11.95
N VAL A 16 -6.48 19.68 12.25
CA VAL A 16 -6.73 18.60 11.28
C VAL A 16 -8.21 18.23 11.29
N ARG A 17 -8.96 18.62 10.27
CA ARG A 17 -10.34 18.19 10.09
C ARG A 17 -10.37 16.74 9.63
N VAL A 18 -10.60 15.81 10.56
CA VAL A 18 -10.64 14.37 10.27
C VAL A 18 -11.80 14.05 9.32
N ALA A 19 -11.50 13.45 8.18
CA ALA A 19 -12.50 12.97 7.22
C ALA A 19 -13.04 11.60 7.65
N PHE A 20 -12.16 10.70 8.01
CA PHE A 20 -12.51 9.43 8.64
C PHE A 20 -11.35 8.89 9.49
N ALA A 21 -11.69 8.03 10.43
CA ALA A 21 -10.74 7.39 11.33
C ALA A 21 -11.01 5.88 11.39
N TYR A 22 -9.98 5.08 11.56
CA TYR A 22 -10.07 3.63 11.68
C TYR A 22 -9.14 3.10 12.77
N SER A 23 -9.43 1.89 13.25
CA SER A 23 -8.64 1.24 14.30
C SER A 23 -8.18 -0.15 13.91
N ASP A 24 -7.30 -0.72 14.72
CA ASP A 24 -7.00 -2.14 14.69
C ASP A 24 -8.22 -2.96 15.10
N GLU A 25 -8.20 -4.23 14.75
CA GLU A 25 -9.24 -5.21 15.07
C GLU A 25 -8.64 -6.56 15.48
N ASP A 26 -9.44 -7.38 16.08
CA ASP A 26 -9.18 -8.81 16.25
C ASP A 26 -10.45 -9.63 15.95
N LYS A 27 -10.37 -10.92 16.15
CA LYS A 27 -11.52 -11.81 16.03
C LYS A 27 -11.94 -12.31 17.40
N CYS A 28 -13.22 -12.59 17.57
CA CYS A 28 -13.74 -13.31 18.73
C CYS A 28 -14.67 -14.47 18.31
N ASN A 29 -14.78 -15.47 19.17
CA ASN A 29 -15.75 -16.53 19.01
C ASN A 29 -17.19 -16.04 19.26
N GLY A 30 -18.17 -16.87 18.94
CA GLY A 30 -19.58 -16.49 18.99
C GLY A 30 -20.09 -16.01 20.34
N ASP A 31 -19.52 -16.51 21.45
CA ASP A 31 -19.87 -16.17 22.85
C ASP A 31 -18.95 -15.12 23.48
N GLU A 32 -18.01 -14.55 22.70
CA GLU A 32 -17.08 -13.48 23.14
C GLU A 32 -16.17 -13.86 24.32
N THR A 33 -15.91 -15.15 24.49
CA THR A 33 -15.04 -15.64 25.57
C THR A 33 -13.58 -15.76 25.17
N LYS A 34 -13.28 -15.77 23.85
CA LYS A 34 -11.94 -15.91 23.29
C LYS A 34 -11.70 -14.90 22.18
N TYR A 35 -10.59 -14.14 22.31
CA TYR A 35 -10.10 -13.18 21.31
C TYR A 35 -8.82 -13.73 20.67
N TYR A 36 -8.67 -13.58 19.33
CA TYR A 36 -7.57 -14.15 18.57
C TYR A 36 -7.36 -13.40 17.23
N ASP A 37 -6.27 -13.69 16.54
CA ASP A 37 -5.88 -13.12 15.26
C ASP A 37 -5.91 -11.57 15.24
N PRO A 38 -5.14 -10.88 16.10
CA PRO A 38 -5.11 -9.42 16.08
C PRO A 38 -4.57 -8.92 14.73
N ASN A 39 -5.28 -7.98 14.13
CA ASN A 39 -4.89 -7.29 12.91
C ASN A 39 -4.41 -5.89 13.26
N HIS A 40 -3.09 -5.74 13.40
CA HIS A 40 -2.44 -4.44 13.52
C HIS A 40 -2.30 -3.83 12.14
N LYS A 41 -3.06 -2.78 11.90
CA LYS A 41 -3.11 -2.10 10.61
C LYS A 41 -1.95 -1.12 10.47
N GLU A 42 -1.62 -0.77 9.23
CA GLU A 42 -0.69 0.31 8.95
C GLU A 42 -1.42 1.66 9.03
N ASP A 43 -0.67 2.74 9.23
CA ASP A 43 -1.17 4.08 8.98
C ASP A 43 -1.63 4.18 7.53
N PHE A 44 -2.39 5.25 7.20
CA PHE A 44 -2.98 5.32 5.86
C PHE A 44 -1.92 5.17 4.77
N ASN A 45 -2.15 4.21 3.90
CA ASN A 45 -1.29 3.85 2.79
C ASN A 45 -2.16 3.73 1.53
N TYR A 46 -2.01 4.71 0.63
CA TYR A 46 -2.90 4.83 -0.54
C TYR A 46 -2.82 3.62 -1.46
N ASP A 47 -1.62 3.15 -1.79
CA ASP A 47 -1.50 2.01 -2.69
C ASP A 47 -1.87 0.68 -2.02
N LEU A 48 -1.81 0.59 -0.69
CA LEU A 48 -2.32 -0.57 0.04
C LEU A 48 -3.85 -0.63 0.01
N ILE A 49 -4.56 0.51 0.15
CA ILE A 49 -6.03 0.50 0.06
C ILE A 49 -6.52 0.14 -1.35
N LEU A 50 -5.71 0.39 -2.39
CA LEU A 50 -5.99 -0.09 -3.74
C LEU A 50 -5.81 -1.61 -3.89
N SER A 51 -5.19 -2.26 -2.91
CA SER A 51 -4.98 -3.71 -2.93
C SER A 51 -6.03 -4.49 -2.13
N ASN A 52 -6.57 -3.93 -1.07
CA ASN A 52 -7.66 -4.51 -0.29
C ASN A 52 -8.22 -3.52 0.72
N ASN A 53 -9.44 -3.77 1.22
CA ASN A 53 -10.05 -2.96 2.27
C ASN A 53 -9.43 -3.28 3.64
N TYR A 54 -8.19 -2.86 3.90
CA TYR A 54 -7.53 -3.10 5.20
C TYR A 54 -8.05 -2.19 6.31
N ILE A 55 -8.77 -1.12 5.97
CA ILE A 55 -9.30 -0.12 6.92
C ILE A 55 -10.47 -0.67 7.75
N CYS A 56 -11.39 -1.43 7.12
CA CYS A 56 -12.52 -2.03 7.84
C CYS A 56 -12.08 -3.32 8.58
N HIS A 57 -12.41 -3.43 9.89
CA HIS A 57 -13.18 -2.62 10.80
C HIS A 57 -12.27 -2.03 11.89
N PHE A 58 -12.56 -1.04 12.62
CA PHE A 58 -13.76 -0.24 12.79
C PHE A 58 -13.53 1.14 12.17
N LEU A 59 -14.50 1.65 11.43
CA LEU A 59 -14.42 2.91 10.71
C LEU A 59 -15.43 3.92 11.27
N VAL A 60 -14.99 5.16 11.49
CA VAL A 60 -15.82 6.33 11.82
C VAL A 60 -15.56 7.39 10.76
N MET A 61 -16.59 7.93 10.15
CA MET A 61 -16.51 8.92 9.07
C MET A 61 -17.24 10.20 9.43
N ASP A 62 -16.76 11.34 8.93
CA ASP A 62 -17.48 12.62 9.00
C ASP A 62 -18.89 12.46 8.46
N ALA A 63 -19.89 12.94 9.20
CA ALA A 63 -21.30 12.69 8.88
C ALA A 63 -21.74 13.38 7.57
N ASP A 64 -21.16 14.53 7.24
CA ASP A 64 -21.52 15.24 6.00
C ASP A 64 -20.85 14.57 4.80
N LEU A 65 -19.61 14.08 4.96
CA LEU A 65 -18.96 13.25 3.95
C LEU A 65 -19.76 11.96 3.71
N MET A 66 -20.19 11.27 4.77
CA MET A 66 -21.01 10.07 4.66
C MET A 66 -22.33 10.32 3.92
N LYS A 67 -23.03 11.42 4.25
CA LYS A 67 -24.29 11.81 3.58
C LYS A 67 -24.07 12.16 2.11
N LYS A 68 -22.96 12.84 1.79
CA LYS A 68 -22.58 13.18 0.42
C LYS A 68 -22.35 11.94 -0.42
N LEU A 69 -21.61 10.98 0.09
CA LEU A 69 -21.23 9.78 -0.64
C LEU A 69 -22.34 8.74 -0.72
N ALA A 70 -23.05 8.50 0.37
CA ALA A 70 -24.05 7.45 0.54
C ALA A 70 -23.55 6.04 0.11
N PHE A 71 -24.33 5.02 0.31
CA PHE A 71 -24.02 3.69 -0.23
C PHE A 71 -24.53 3.52 -1.66
N ARG A 72 -23.78 2.80 -2.49
CA ARG A 72 -24.16 2.47 -3.86
C ARG A 72 -24.69 1.04 -3.92
N PRO A 73 -25.95 0.81 -4.37
CA PRO A 73 -26.53 -0.54 -4.46
C PRO A 73 -25.75 -1.50 -5.36
N GLU A 74 -25.13 -0.98 -6.43
CA GLU A 74 -24.30 -1.76 -7.36
C GLU A 74 -23.02 -2.33 -6.74
N CYS A 75 -22.63 -1.83 -5.56
CA CYS A 75 -21.50 -2.31 -4.78
C CYS A 75 -21.92 -3.19 -3.59
N ASP A 76 -23.17 -3.70 -3.57
CA ASP A 76 -23.64 -4.60 -2.52
C ASP A 76 -22.69 -5.79 -2.32
N GLY A 77 -22.35 -6.04 -1.05
CA GLY A 77 -21.33 -7.01 -0.64
C GLY A 77 -19.91 -6.43 -0.47
N ALA A 78 -19.61 -5.27 -1.08
CA ALA A 78 -18.37 -4.51 -0.91
C ALA A 78 -18.64 -3.02 -0.71
N GLN A 79 -19.83 -2.67 -0.19
CA GLN A 79 -20.29 -1.30 0.00
C GLN A 79 -19.38 -0.47 0.93
N ASP A 80 -18.73 -1.11 1.86
CA ASP A 80 -17.73 -0.49 2.77
C ASP A 80 -16.44 -0.14 2.02
N TYR A 81 -15.95 -1.03 1.16
CA TYR A 81 -14.77 -0.77 0.36
C TYR A 81 -15.01 0.34 -0.67
N ASP A 82 -16.15 0.30 -1.37
CA ASP A 82 -16.58 1.36 -2.27
C ASP A 82 -16.65 2.73 -1.58
N LEU A 83 -17.28 2.76 -0.40
CA LEU A 83 -17.40 4.00 0.40
C LEU A 83 -16.04 4.55 0.78
N VAL A 84 -15.12 3.69 1.26
CA VAL A 84 -13.76 4.10 1.64
C VAL A 84 -13.00 4.64 0.44
N LEU A 85 -13.02 3.96 -0.71
CA LEU A 85 -12.34 4.41 -1.91
C LEU A 85 -12.85 5.79 -2.39
N ARG A 86 -14.17 6.01 -2.39
CA ARG A 86 -14.75 7.31 -2.72
C ARG A 86 -14.44 8.39 -1.69
N ALA A 87 -14.39 8.05 -0.40
CA ALA A 87 -13.97 9.00 0.63
C ALA A 87 -12.49 9.41 0.45
N VAL A 88 -11.64 8.48 0.09
CA VAL A 88 -10.24 8.76 -0.27
C VAL A 88 -10.16 9.66 -1.51
N SER A 89 -10.97 9.39 -2.55
CA SER A 89 -11.05 10.27 -3.73
C SER A 89 -11.39 11.70 -3.38
N GLU A 90 -12.40 11.92 -2.52
CA GLU A 90 -12.81 13.26 -2.07
C GLU A 90 -11.71 13.96 -1.30
N VAL A 91 -11.10 13.28 -0.34
CA VAL A 91 -10.00 13.84 0.47
C VAL A 91 -8.82 14.26 -0.42
N LEU A 92 -8.43 13.40 -1.36
CA LEU A 92 -7.34 13.69 -2.29
C LEU A 92 -7.70 14.72 -3.37
N ALA A 93 -8.98 14.87 -3.72
CA ALA A 93 -9.44 15.92 -4.64
C ALA A 93 -9.42 17.30 -3.98
N GLU A 94 -9.75 17.39 -2.69
CA GLU A 94 -9.76 18.66 -1.93
C GLU A 94 -8.33 19.14 -1.62
N ASP A 95 -7.48 18.29 -1.08
CA ASP A 95 -6.21 18.68 -0.45
C ASP A 95 -4.98 18.00 -1.09
N GLY A 96 -5.17 17.22 -2.15
CA GLY A 96 -4.10 16.43 -2.73
C GLY A 96 -3.54 15.44 -1.70
N ARG A 97 -2.23 15.17 -1.79
CA ARG A 97 -1.56 14.24 -0.88
C ARG A 97 -1.56 14.69 0.59
N SER A 98 -1.60 15.99 0.86
CA SER A 98 -1.68 16.50 2.24
C SER A 98 -3.00 16.13 2.92
N GLY A 99 -4.06 15.86 2.14
CA GLY A 99 -5.33 15.39 2.67
C GLY A 99 -5.25 14.03 3.40
N GLU A 100 -4.20 13.25 3.16
CA GLU A 100 -4.00 11.97 3.87
C GLU A 100 -3.91 12.14 5.39
N GLU A 101 -3.45 13.29 5.88
CA GLU A 101 -3.43 13.63 7.31
C GLU A 101 -4.83 13.67 7.94
N ARG A 102 -5.88 13.80 7.11
CA ARG A 102 -7.29 13.76 7.52
C ARG A 102 -7.83 12.34 7.69
N ILE A 103 -7.02 11.33 7.37
CA ILE A 103 -7.34 9.91 7.51
C ILE A 103 -6.57 9.38 8.71
N LEU A 104 -7.26 9.21 9.83
CA LEU A 104 -6.63 8.94 11.11
C LEU A 104 -6.63 7.45 11.45
N HIS A 105 -5.46 6.89 11.69
CA HIS A 105 -5.31 5.55 12.26
C HIS A 105 -5.16 5.63 13.79
N ILE A 106 -5.91 4.78 14.49
CA ILE A 106 -5.76 4.56 15.93
C ILE A 106 -5.16 3.15 16.11
N PRO A 107 -3.86 3.02 16.46
CA PRO A 107 -3.16 1.74 16.52
C PRO A 107 -3.52 0.98 17.82
N ARG A 108 -4.79 0.69 17.98
CA ARG A 108 -5.37 -0.04 19.11
C ARG A 108 -6.49 -0.92 18.61
N VAL A 109 -6.60 -2.13 19.15
CA VAL A 109 -7.74 -3.03 18.90
C VAL A 109 -8.97 -2.44 19.57
N LEU A 110 -9.86 -1.86 18.77
CA LEU A 110 -11.13 -1.25 19.21
C LEU A 110 -12.36 -1.97 18.64
N TYR A 111 -12.15 -3.00 17.86
CA TYR A 111 -13.21 -3.80 17.24
C TYR A 111 -12.88 -5.29 17.36
N HIS A 112 -13.89 -6.08 17.71
CA HIS A 112 -13.81 -7.53 17.80
C HIS A 112 -14.76 -8.15 16.78
N TRP A 113 -14.21 -8.73 15.72
CA TRP A 113 -15.00 -9.38 14.67
C TRP A 113 -15.50 -10.73 15.16
N ARG A 114 -16.80 -10.80 15.45
CA ARG A 114 -17.43 -12.03 15.90
C ARG A 114 -17.53 -13.04 14.75
N CYS A 115 -16.80 -14.12 14.88
CA CYS A 115 -16.78 -15.20 13.91
C CYS A 115 -17.83 -16.28 14.26
N HIS A 116 -18.63 -16.66 13.28
CA HIS A 116 -19.55 -17.79 13.34
C HIS A 116 -19.53 -18.53 12.00
N GLU A 117 -20.05 -19.77 11.96
CA GLU A 117 -19.97 -20.66 10.79
C GLU A 117 -20.55 -20.06 9.49
N ALA A 118 -21.53 -19.16 9.59
CA ALA A 118 -22.15 -18.48 8.45
C ALA A 118 -21.44 -17.15 8.08
N SER A 119 -20.35 -16.76 8.77
CA SER A 119 -19.63 -15.53 8.48
C SER A 119 -18.75 -15.67 7.23
N THR A 120 -18.53 -14.55 6.52
CA THR A 120 -17.62 -14.50 5.36
C THR A 120 -16.19 -14.92 5.75
N ALA A 121 -15.80 -14.67 7.01
CA ALA A 121 -14.52 -15.08 7.54
C ALA A 121 -14.35 -16.61 7.61
N ALA A 122 -15.45 -17.36 7.76
CA ALA A 122 -15.42 -18.83 7.81
C ALA A 122 -15.57 -19.48 6.42
N ASN A 123 -16.22 -18.80 5.46
CA ASN A 123 -16.41 -19.31 4.10
C ASN A 123 -16.26 -18.23 3.03
N PRO A 124 -15.02 -17.88 2.64
CA PRO A 124 -14.76 -16.87 1.62
C PRO A 124 -15.44 -17.13 0.28
N HIS A 125 -15.59 -18.40 -0.11
CA HIS A 125 -16.17 -18.75 -1.41
C HIS A 125 -17.70 -18.58 -1.51
N SER A 126 -18.40 -18.36 -0.39
CA SER A 126 -19.86 -18.22 -0.38
C SER A 126 -20.37 -16.91 -0.96
N LYS A 127 -19.52 -15.90 -1.16
CA LYS A 127 -19.92 -14.55 -1.58
C LYS A 127 -19.08 -14.02 -2.76
N LYS A 128 -19.01 -14.78 -3.85
CA LYS A 128 -18.26 -14.37 -5.05
C LYS A 128 -18.68 -12.97 -5.54
N TYR A 129 -19.97 -12.66 -5.46
CA TYR A 129 -20.51 -11.36 -5.85
C TYR A 129 -19.89 -10.18 -5.08
N ALA A 130 -19.51 -10.38 -3.82
CA ALA A 130 -18.88 -9.34 -3.00
C ALA A 130 -17.46 -9.01 -3.51
N TYR A 131 -16.71 -10.00 -3.97
CA TYR A 131 -15.39 -9.79 -4.53
C TYR A 131 -15.45 -9.12 -5.90
N GLU A 132 -16.42 -9.51 -6.73
CA GLU A 132 -16.70 -8.84 -7.99
C GLU A 132 -17.15 -7.38 -7.79
N ALA A 133 -17.93 -7.10 -6.74
CA ALA A 133 -18.30 -5.74 -6.35
C ALA A 133 -17.08 -4.92 -5.89
N GLY A 134 -16.17 -5.52 -5.12
CA GLY A 134 -14.91 -4.88 -4.72
C GLY A 134 -13.99 -4.57 -5.90
N LEU A 135 -13.92 -5.48 -6.88
CA LEU A 135 -13.17 -5.26 -8.11
C LEU A 135 -13.74 -4.08 -8.91
N ARG A 136 -15.09 -4.00 -9.03
CA ARG A 136 -15.76 -2.87 -9.67
C ARG A 136 -15.49 -1.56 -8.94
N ALA A 137 -15.59 -1.55 -7.61
CA ALA A 137 -15.32 -0.37 -6.80
C ALA A 137 -13.89 0.16 -7.03
N LEU A 138 -12.90 -0.74 -7.11
CA LEU A 138 -11.52 -0.38 -7.41
C LEU A 138 -11.38 0.16 -8.85
N GLN A 139 -12.03 -0.46 -9.84
CA GLN A 139 -11.97 0.02 -11.23
C GLN A 139 -12.62 1.40 -11.37
N ASP A 140 -13.74 1.64 -10.69
CA ASP A 140 -14.42 2.94 -10.67
C ASP A 140 -13.52 4.01 -10.03
N HIS A 141 -12.88 3.68 -8.90
CA HIS A 141 -11.93 4.57 -8.24
C HIS A 141 -10.75 4.93 -9.16
N ALA A 142 -10.17 3.94 -9.84
CA ALA A 142 -9.07 4.19 -10.78
C ALA A 142 -9.51 5.14 -11.91
N ALA A 143 -10.70 4.92 -12.46
CA ALA A 143 -11.27 5.78 -13.51
C ALA A 143 -11.53 7.21 -13.00
N GLU A 144 -12.12 7.36 -11.81
CA GLU A 144 -12.38 8.66 -11.17
C GLU A 144 -11.09 9.45 -10.91
N ARG A 145 -10.04 8.75 -10.49
CA ARG A 145 -8.71 9.33 -10.24
C ARG A 145 -7.87 9.54 -11.51
N GLY A 146 -8.39 9.18 -12.68
CA GLY A 146 -7.67 9.28 -13.94
C GLY A 146 -6.45 8.34 -14.02
N ILE A 147 -6.48 7.22 -13.32
CA ILE A 147 -5.46 6.18 -13.36
C ILE A 147 -5.83 5.19 -14.49
N PRO A 148 -5.14 5.20 -15.63
CA PRO A 148 -5.49 4.36 -16.78
C PRO A 148 -5.00 2.91 -16.61
N ALA A 149 -5.23 2.34 -15.43
CA ALA A 149 -4.86 0.98 -15.07
C ALA A 149 -6.11 0.08 -15.01
N LYS A 150 -5.91 -1.19 -15.26
CA LYS A 150 -6.95 -2.21 -15.13
C LYS A 150 -6.90 -2.83 -13.75
N ALA A 151 -8.05 -2.86 -13.06
CA ALA A 151 -8.20 -3.60 -11.82
C ALA A 151 -8.32 -5.10 -12.09
N GLU A 152 -7.58 -5.90 -11.34
CA GLU A 152 -7.58 -7.36 -11.44
C GLU A 152 -7.62 -8.00 -10.05
N GLU A 153 -8.22 -9.18 -9.95
CA GLU A 153 -8.10 -10.03 -8.78
C GLU A 153 -6.68 -10.61 -8.69
N THR A 154 -6.16 -10.74 -7.47
CA THR A 154 -4.93 -11.51 -7.23
C THR A 154 -5.26 -13.00 -7.08
N ARG A 155 -4.24 -13.83 -6.82
CA ARG A 155 -4.46 -15.24 -6.44
C ARG A 155 -5.18 -15.42 -5.10
N HIS A 156 -5.30 -14.35 -4.31
CA HIS A 156 -5.96 -14.33 -3.02
C HIS A 156 -7.31 -13.64 -3.14
N VAL A 157 -8.35 -14.32 -2.72
CA VAL A 157 -9.73 -13.84 -2.81
C VAL A 157 -9.92 -12.59 -1.93
N GLY A 158 -10.49 -11.53 -2.50
CA GLY A 158 -10.68 -10.24 -1.81
C GLY A 158 -9.45 -9.34 -1.80
N PHE A 159 -8.41 -9.72 -2.56
CA PHE A 159 -7.22 -8.91 -2.80
C PHE A 159 -7.11 -8.60 -4.28
N TYR A 160 -6.77 -7.35 -4.59
CA TYR A 160 -6.78 -6.79 -5.93
C TYR A 160 -5.42 -6.20 -6.28
N ARG A 161 -5.25 -5.83 -7.54
CA ARG A 161 -4.14 -5.02 -8.01
C ARG A 161 -4.60 -4.12 -9.16
N LEU A 162 -3.91 -3.01 -9.33
CA LEU A 162 -3.95 -2.22 -10.55
C LEU A 162 -2.79 -2.64 -11.44
N GLN A 163 -3.11 -3.09 -12.64
CA GLN A 163 -2.11 -3.48 -13.63
C GLN A 163 -1.78 -2.26 -14.49
N TYR A 164 -0.53 -1.86 -14.45
CA TYR A 164 0.03 -0.75 -15.21
C TYR A 164 0.78 -1.25 -16.44
N THR A 165 0.69 -0.51 -17.55
CA THR A 165 1.55 -0.71 -18.73
C THR A 165 2.86 0.06 -18.53
N GLU A 166 2.77 1.31 -18.09
CA GLU A 166 3.90 2.19 -17.82
C GLU A 166 3.61 3.04 -16.57
N VAL A 167 3.94 2.48 -15.42
CA VAL A 167 3.50 3.00 -14.11
C VAL A 167 3.87 4.48 -13.90
N LEU A 168 5.07 4.93 -14.28
CA LEU A 168 5.47 6.32 -14.05
C LEU A 168 4.78 7.32 -15.00
N GLN A 169 4.19 6.86 -16.11
CA GLN A 169 3.36 7.68 -16.98
C GLN A 169 1.91 7.70 -16.50
N GLU A 170 1.41 6.56 -16.07
CA GLU A 170 0.02 6.35 -15.65
C GLU A 170 -0.27 6.87 -14.23
N ARG A 171 0.78 7.01 -13.40
CA ARG A 171 0.73 7.51 -12.03
C ARG A 171 1.60 8.77 -11.87
N PRO A 172 1.11 9.95 -12.29
CA PRO A 172 1.86 11.20 -12.17
C PRO A 172 2.18 11.59 -10.71
N ASP A 173 1.47 11.05 -9.75
CA ASP A 173 1.70 11.21 -8.30
C ASP A 173 2.87 10.36 -7.77
N VAL A 174 3.38 9.39 -8.55
CA VAL A 174 4.50 8.51 -8.16
C VAL A 174 5.81 9.08 -8.66
N ALA A 175 6.78 9.31 -7.76
CA ALA A 175 8.14 9.77 -8.09
C ALA A 175 9.06 8.61 -8.47
N ALA A 176 8.90 7.47 -7.81
CA ALA A 176 9.68 6.27 -8.09
C ALA A 176 8.86 5.01 -7.86
N VAL A 177 9.20 3.97 -8.60
CA VAL A 177 8.71 2.61 -8.41
C VAL A 177 9.87 1.68 -8.09
N GLY A 178 9.65 0.76 -7.17
CA GLY A 178 10.64 -0.25 -6.81
C GLY A 178 10.01 -1.61 -6.60
N GLY A 179 10.84 -2.63 -6.74
CA GLY A 179 10.43 -4.01 -6.57
C GLY A 179 11.27 -4.72 -5.53
N ARG A 180 11.22 -6.03 -5.57
CA ARG A 180 11.89 -6.90 -4.62
C ARG A 180 13.33 -7.18 -5.06
N VAL A 181 14.26 -7.17 -4.11
CA VAL A 181 15.63 -7.65 -4.30
C VAL A 181 15.79 -8.98 -3.60
N LEU A 182 16.22 -10.01 -4.33
CA LEU A 182 16.40 -11.36 -3.82
C LEU A 182 17.87 -11.74 -3.74
N SER A 183 18.25 -12.46 -2.69
CA SER A 183 19.60 -13.01 -2.54
C SER A 183 19.80 -14.25 -3.42
N GLY A 184 20.79 -14.22 -4.32
CA GLY A 184 21.17 -15.37 -5.13
C GLY A 184 21.81 -16.51 -4.33
N LYS A 185 22.54 -16.20 -3.24
CA LYS A 185 23.16 -17.20 -2.36
C LYS A 185 22.13 -17.99 -1.55
N ASN A 186 21.10 -17.32 -1.06
CA ASN A 186 20.10 -17.88 -0.15
C ASN A 186 18.82 -18.34 -0.89
N ARG A 187 18.94 -18.77 -2.14
CA ARG A 187 17.86 -19.38 -2.93
C ARG A 187 16.55 -18.55 -2.93
N GLY A 188 16.66 -17.25 -3.19
CA GLY A 188 15.49 -16.39 -3.32
C GLY A 188 14.90 -15.90 -2.00
N ARG A 189 15.74 -15.64 -1.01
CA ARG A 189 15.33 -14.89 0.18
C ARG A 189 15.33 -13.40 -0.09
N ILE A 190 14.40 -12.69 0.53
CA ILE A 190 14.29 -11.24 0.43
C ILE A 190 15.57 -10.60 1.00
N ALA A 191 16.22 -9.75 0.22
CA ALA A 191 17.44 -9.04 0.57
C ALA A 191 17.33 -7.53 0.43
N GLY A 192 16.19 -7.03 -0.07
CA GLY A 192 15.90 -5.62 -0.25
C GLY A 192 14.52 -5.41 -0.88
N GLY A 193 14.18 -4.15 -1.11
CA GLY A 193 12.90 -3.74 -1.69
C GLY A 193 12.27 -2.61 -0.90
N ARG A 194 11.10 -2.84 -0.27
CA ARG A 194 10.46 -1.88 0.62
C ARG A 194 11.25 -1.78 1.93
N MET A 195 11.51 -0.55 2.36
CA MET A 195 12.23 -0.26 3.60
C MET A 195 11.48 0.76 4.45
N THR A 196 11.70 0.70 5.76
CA THR A 196 11.32 1.75 6.71
C THR A 196 12.22 2.98 6.56
N ALA A 197 11.82 4.10 7.15
CA ALA A 197 12.60 5.35 7.14
C ALA A 197 13.97 5.22 7.83
N ASP A 198 14.14 4.26 8.75
CA ASP A 198 15.42 3.93 9.40
C ASP A 198 16.24 2.86 8.63
N GLY A 199 15.75 2.43 7.46
CA GLY A 199 16.45 1.54 6.55
C GLY A 199 16.32 0.05 6.84
N LYS A 200 15.38 -0.36 7.68
CA LYS A 200 15.07 -1.78 7.88
C LYS A 200 14.29 -2.31 6.68
N VAL A 201 14.76 -3.38 6.06
CA VAL A 201 14.06 -4.04 4.96
C VAL A 201 12.90 -4.86 5.50
N PHE A 202 11.71 -4.66 4.94
CA PHE A 202 10.54 -5.48 5.26
C PHE A 202 10.77 -6.92 4.81
N TYR A 203 10.53 -7.86 5.72
CA TYR A 203 10.62 -9.31 5.48
C TYR A 203 12.02 -9.80 5.09
N GLU A 204 13.10 -9.07 5.43
CA GLU A 204 14.48 -9.45 5.15
C GLU A 204 14.80 -10.86 5.66
N GLY A 205 15.45 -11.66 4.81
CA GLY A 205 15.84 -13.03 5.12
C GLY A 205 14.72 -14.07 4.99
N LEU A 206 13.46 -13.67 4.77
CA LEU A 206 12.35 -14.59 4.56
C LEU A 206 12.30 -15.08 3.10
N PRO A 207 11.71 -16.25 2.84
CA PRO A 207 11.54 -16.76 1.48
C PRO A 207 10.77 -15.76 0.59
N LYS A 208 11.07 -15.73 -0.71
CA LYS A 208 10.37 -14.85 -1.66
C LYS A 208 8.85 -15.09 -1.70
N ASP A 209 8.42 -16.33 -1.43
CA ASP A 209 7.01 -16.73 -1.43
C ASP A 209 6.33 -16.51 -0.08
N PHE A 210 7.00 -15.83 0.86
CA PHE A 210 6.40 -15.46 2.14
C PHE A 210 5.38 -14.34 1.92
N GLY A 211 4.09 -14.65 2.10
CA GLY A 211 3.00 -13.72 1.88
C GLY A 211 2.86 -12.65 2.97
N GLY A 212 3.41 -12.88 4.15
CA GLY A 212 3.18 -12.01 5.30
C GLY A 212 1.78 -12.19 5.89
N TYR A 213 1.51 -11.42 6.96
CA TYR A 213 0.17 -11.36 7.54
C TYR A 213 -0.78 -10.69 6.55
N LEU A 214 -1.95 -11.31 6.31
CA LEU A 214 -2.92 -10.85 5.31
C LEU A 214 -2.30 -10.53 3.94
N HIS A 215 -1.35 -11.36 3.50
CA HIS A 215 -0.67 -11.24 2.20
C HIS A 215 0.09 -9.92 1.98
N ARG A 216 0.33 -9.11 3.02
CA ARG A 216 0.94 -7.77 2.90
C ARG A 216 2.31 -7.76 2.22
N ALA A 217 3.07 -8.86 2.28
CA ALA A 217 4.34 -8.96 1.57
C ALA A 217 4.18 -9.04 0.04
N GLU A 218 2.98 -9.35 -0.45
CA GLU A 218 2.66 -9.54 -1.87
C GLU A 218 1.79 -8.42 -2.44
N LEU A 219 1.46 -7.40 -1.65
CA LEU A 219 0.58 -6.31 -2.07
C LEU A 219 1.37 -5.06 -2.49
N SER A 220 0.82 -4.34 -3.46
CA SER A 220 1.29 -3.00 -3.81
C SER A 220 1.06 -2.05 -2.65
N GLN A 221 2.03 -1.15 -2.38
CA GLN A 221 1.99 -0.27 -1.22
C GLN A 221 2.84 0.97 -1.46
N ASP A 222 2.48 2.08 -0.81
CA ASP A 222 3.43 3.18 -0.62
C ASP A 222 4.58 2.73 0.29
N ALA A 223 5.77 3.19 -0.01
CA ALA A 223 6.96 2.91 0.77
C ALA A 223 7.54 4.18 1.40
N GLU A 224 8.11 4.05 2.60
CA GLU A 224 8.92 5.12 3.19
C GLU A 224 10.27 5.24 2.50
N ALA A 225 10.86 4.10 2.11
CA ALA A 225 12.05 4.03 1.29
C ALA A 225 12.04 2.79 0.39
N LEU A 226 12.71 2.91 -0.76
CA LEU A 226 12.90 1.85 -1.74
C LEU A 226 14.38 1.54 -1.91
N ASP A 227 14.69 0.27 -2.05
CA ASP A 227 16.05 -0.19 -2.32
C ASP A 227 16.50 0.25 -3.73
N LEU A 228 17.55 1.04 -3.80
CA LEU A 228 18.03 1.59 -5.06
C LEU A 228 18.48 0.54 -6.07
N ARG A 229 18.75 -0.69 -5.63
CA ARG A 229 19.13 -1.80 -6.51
C ARG A 229 18.00 -2.28 -7.42
N CYS A 230 16.75 -2.00 -7.05
CA CYS A 230 15.57 -2.34 -7.86
C CYS A 230 14.61 -1.15 -7.89
N ILE A 231 15.09 0.00 -8.35
CA ILE A 231 14.32 1.24 -8.45
C ILE A 231 14.28 1.76 -9.88
N ARG A 232 13.17 2.38 -10.23
CA ARG A 232 13.04 3.22 -11.42
C ARG A 232 12.50 4.58 -11.01
N ILE A 233 13.06 5.63 -11.59
CA ILE A 233 12.72 7.03 -11.32
C ILE A 233 12.26 7.72 -12.60
N ARG A 234 11.66 8.90 -12.45
CA ARG A 234 11.31 9.76 -13.57
C ARG A 234 12.57 10.31 -14.24
N SER A 235 12.50 10.55 -15.55
CA SER A 235 13.59 11.18 -16.29
C SER A 235 13.95 12.56 -15.73
N ALA A 236 12.97 13.30 -15.20
CA ALA A 236 13.18 14.59 -14.56
C ALA A 236 13.97 14.52 -13.23
N ASP A 237 14.11 13.32 -12.65
CA ASP A 237 14.79 13.12 -11.37
C ASP A 237 16.21 12.56 -11.51
N ARG A 238 16.71 12.37 -12.75
CA ARG A 238 18.05 11.81 -13.00
C ARG A 238 19.18 12.67 -12.42
N GLU A 239 19.10 13.98 -12.56
CA GLU A 239 20.12 14.89 -11.97
C GLU A 239 20.12 14.81 -10.43
N LEU A 240 18.94 14.70 -9.83
CA LEU A 240 18.83 14.49 -8.38
C LEU A 240 19.44 13.15 -7.96
N PHE A 241 19.19 12.10 -8.71
CA PHE A 241 19.78 10.79 -8.50
C PHE A 241 21.30 10.85 -8.56
N GLU A 242 21.87 11.41 -9.64
CA GLU A 242 23.31 11.52 -9.83
C GLU A 242 24.00 12.32 -8.71
N LYS A 243 23.36 13.40 -8.26
CA LYS A 243 23.84 14.21 -7.15
C LYS A 243 23.91 13.43 -5.82
N ILE A 244 22.95 12.52 -5.56
CA ILE A 244 22.85 11.79 -4.32
C ILE A 244 23.67 10.49 -4.38
N VAL A 245 23.54 9.74 -5.48
CA VAL A 245 24.13 8.41 -5.61
C VAL A 245 25.59 8.48 -6.09
N GLY A 246 25.97 9.57 -6.76
CA GLY A 246 27.35 9.81 -7.21
C GLY A 246 27.71 9.09 -8.52
N VAL A 247 26.73 8.49 -9.21
CA VAL A 247 26.93 7.86 -10.52
C VAL A 247 25.77 8.25 -11.45
N PRO A 248 25.96 8.26 -12.78
CA PRO A 248 24.89 8.51 -13.74
C PRO A 248 23.76 7.48 -13.60
N TYR A 249 22.51 7.94 -13.75
CA TYR A 249 21.36 7.05 -13.79
C TYR A 249 21.29 6.33 -15.13
N THR A 250 21.62 5.04 -15.13
CA THR A 250 21.50 4.14 -16.27
C THR A 250 20.50 3.03 -15.95
N GLU A 251 19.80 2.55 -16.97
CA GLU A 251 18.81 1.51 -16.81
C GLU A 251 19.26 0.18 -17.42
N VAL A 252 18.87 -0.90 -16.79
CA VAL A 252 18.99 -2.25 -17.30
C VAL A 252 17.62 -2.92 -17.26
N VAL A 253 17.27 -3.60 -18.35
CA VAL A 253 16.02 -4.36 -18.42
C VAL A 253 16.15 -5.66 -17.63
N ARG A 254 15.19 -5.94 -16.76
CA ARG A 254 15.18 -7.12 -15.89
C ARG A 254 13.80 -7.78 -15.87
N GLY A 255 13.79 -9.04 -15.45
CA GLY A 255 12.58 -9.84 -15.27
C GLY A 255 11.92 -10.30 -16.57
N SER A 256 10.90 -11.13 -16.41
CA SER A 256 10.11 -11.66 -17.54
C SER A 256 9.31 -10.57 -18.25
N GLU A 257 8.93 -9.52 -17.56
CA GLU A 257 8.16 -8.39 -18.09
C GLU A 257 9.04 -7.30 -18.73
N GLN A 258 10.35 -7.51 -18.76
CA GLN A 258 11.32 -6.61 -19.38
C GLN A 258 11.22 -5.14 -18.89
N GLN A 259 10.97 -4.95 -17.61
CA GLN A 259 10.87 -3.61 -17.01
C GLN A 259 12.26 -3.02 -16.76
N PRO A 260 12.49 -1.73 -17.10
CA PRO A 260 13.75 -1.07 -16.82
C PRO A 260 13.86 -0.71 -15.33
N VAL A 261 15.05 -0.95 -14.75
CA VAL A 261 15.43 -0.52 -13.40
C VAL A 261 16.85 0.03 -13.42
N PHE A 262 17.23 0.77 -12.38
CA PHE A 262 18.58 1.27 -12.26
C PHE A 262 19.62 0.13 -12.33
N ASP A 263 20.66 0.36 -13.13
CA ASP A 263 21.80 -0.58 -13.22
C ASP A 263 22.76 -0.39 -12.03
N SER A 264 22.48 -1.05 -10.94
CA SER A 264 23.29 -0.97 -9.73
C SER A 264 24.69 -1.59 -9.87
N SER A 265 25.03 -2.20 -11.01
CA SER A 265 26.41 -2.65 -11.27
C SER A 265 27.38 -1.50 -11.51
N THR A 266 26.85 -0.29 -11.76
CA THR A 266 27.63 0.95 -11.93
C THR A 266 28.09 1.55 -10.60
N LEU A 267 27.55 1.08 -9.48
CA LEU A 267 27.94 1.58 -8.17
C LEU A 267 29.38 1.20 -7.81
N PRO A 268 30.13 2.09 -7.14
CA PRO A 268 31.47 1.78 -6.65
C PRO A 268 31.48 0.59 -5.69
N ALA A 269 32.56 -0.17 -5.70
CA ALA A 269 32.75 -1.23 -4.71
C ALA A 269 32.73 -0.62 -3.29
N GLY A 270 31.93 -1.21 -2.39
CA GLY A 270 31.79 -0.73 -1.01
C GLY A 270 30.81 0.43 -0.83
N ALA A 271 30.04 0.82 -1.86
CA ALA A 271 28.95 1.79 -1.71
C ALA A 271 27.97 1.34 -0.62
N ASP A 272 27.61 2.23 0.27
CA ASP A 272 26.57 1.98 1.28
C ASP A 272 25.17 2.08 0.62
N ILE A 273 24.71 0.94 0.11
CA ILE A 273 23.43 0.82 -0.59
C ILE A 273 22.27 1.31 0.28
N ARG A 274 22.29 0.96 1.58
CA ARG A 274 21.22 1.32 2.51
C ARG A 274 21.15 2.84 2.68
N LEU A 275 22.28 3.46 2.97
CA LEU A 275 22.35 4.92 3.15
C LEU A 275 21.93 5.66 1.87
N LEU A 276 22.45 5.25 0.72
CA LEU A 276 22.09 5.87 -0.57
C LEU A 276 20.59 5.69 -0.89
N SER A 277 20.03 4.52 -0.61
CA SER A 277 18.60 4.26 -0.78
C SER A 277 17.75 5.20 0.08
N LEU A 278 18.12 5.40 1.35
CA LEU A 278 17.41 6.30 2.27
C LEU A 278 17.48 7.75 1.82
N GLN A 279 18.67 8.24 1.49
CA GLN A 279 18.88 9.62 1.03
C GLN A 279 18.12 9.91 -0.26
N LEU A 280 18.16 8.98 -1.21
CA LEU A 280 17.41 9.10 -2.46
C LEU A 280 15.90 9.08 -2.22
N SER A 281 15.42 8.15 -1.40
CA SER A 281 14.02 8.02 -1.07
C SER A 281 13.46 9.24 -0.36
N GLU A 282 14.19 9.82 0.60
CA GLU A 282 13.81 11.05 1.28
C GLU A 282 13.65 12.22 0.29
N ALA A 283 14.57 12.34 -0.66
CA ALA A 283 14.52 13.39 -1.67
C ALA A 283 13.35 13.20 -2.66
N LEU A 284 13.13 11.97 -3.12
CA LEU A 284 12.06 11.63 -4.06
C LEU A 284 10.66 11.75 -3.42
N ARG A 285 10.49 11.43 -2.13
CA ARG A 285 9.21 11.61 -1.41
C ARG A 285 8.71 13.05 -1.40
N LYS A 286 9.60 14.03 -1.51
CA LYS A 286 9.24 15.46 -1.66
C LYS A 286 8.64 15.78 -3.03
N ARG A 287 8.79 14.87 -4.01
CA ARG A 287 8.32 15.02 -5.39
C ARG A 287 7.10 14.15 -5.71
N GLY A 288 6.89 13.06 -4.96
CA GLY A 288 5.77 12.13 -5.16
C GLY A 288 5.84 10.92 -4.25
N ARG A 289 4.95 9.97 -4.49
CA ARG A 289 4.92 8.69 -3.79
C ARG A 289 6.10 7.81 -4.19
N LEU A 290 6.49 6.95 -3.30
CA LEU A 290 7.36 5.81 -3.60
C LEU A 290 6.49 4.57 -3.65
N LEU A 291 6.28 4.02 -4.83
CA LEU A 291 5.42 2.86 -5.05
C LEU A 291 6.24 1.57 -5.00
N TYR A 292 5.92 0.70 -4.07
CA TYR A 292 6.45 -0.65 -4.04
C TYR A 292 5.50 -1.61 -4.76
N LEU A 293 5.98 -2.26 -5.79
CA LEU A 293 5.29 -3.31 -6.55
C LEU A 293 6.04 -4.63 -6.33
N PRO A 294 5.51 -5.58 -5.55
CA PRO A 294 6.21 -6.84 -5.25
C PRO A 294 6.49 -7.69 -6.48
N GLU A 295 5.66 -7.54 -7.51
CA GLU A 295 5.79 -8.23 -8.80
C GLU A 295 6.66 -7.47 -9.81
N TYR A 296 7.09 -6.24 -9.48
CA TYR A 296 8.05 -5.50 -10.30
C TYR A 296 9.35 -6.30 -10.38
N PRO A 297 10.14 -6.18 -11.48
CA PRO A 297 11.18 -7.17 -11.78
C PRO A 297 12.08 -7.43 -10.59
N GLU A 298 12.03 -8.66 -10.12
CA GLU A 298 12.88 -9.14 -9.04
C GLU A 298 14.35 -9.06 -9.47
N LYS A 299 15.17 -8.43 -8.66
CA LYS A 299 16.61 -8.45 -8.82
C LYS A 299 17.22 -9.58 -8.01
N TRP A 300 17.95 -10.47 -8.68
CA TRP A 300 18.76 -11.49 -8.04
C TRP A 300 20.19 -10.97 -7.86
N GLU A 301 20.64 -10.82 -6.65
CA GLU A 301 22.02 -10.44 -6.34
C GLU A 301 22.84 -11.66 -5.91
N ARG A 302 24.04 -11.79 -6.49
CA ARG A 302 25.07 -12.62 -5.90
C ARG A 302 25.73 -11.79 -4.79
N LEU A 303 25.24 -11.98 -3.58
CA LEU A 303 25.87 -11.44 -2.39
C LEU A 303 27.12 -12.27 -2.05
#